data_40bfd2ebf3081c4bba6e37dbfc7d5447
#
_entry.id   40bfd2ebf3081c4bba6e37dbfc7d5447
#
_cell.length_a   1.000
_cell.length_b   1.000
_cell.length_c   1.000
_cell.angle_alpha   90.00
_cell.angle_beta   90.00
_cell.angle_gamma   90.00
#
_symmetry.space_group_name_H-M   'P 1'
#
loop_
_entity.id
_entity.type
_entity.pdbx_description
1 polymer ?
#
loop_
_entity_poly.entity_id
_entity_poly.type
_entity_poly.pdbx_seq_one_letter_code
_entity_poly.pdbx_strand_id
1 'polypeptide(L)'
;MRKLLYIIGIIGFVSCTKEISIDYHGHDTRYVVEGSIDNDGTEVRVSQTNAMENNAIGSDIDNATVTITGDDGTTDTIPSNGYGYYRSKFAGVAGTVYKLDVEVDGQHFTSTSTMQSRPKKNSFRFVWKKMLTERYLFGDLRLQDIPNESNWYFMHIYRNGVGYRWAVMKDDKNPNKELQQLFSFFRDGQKDNDVLQDGDELKIVIRAIDQRAYDYLYSMQQMSSTATNPIDNFTGGCLGYFSAHSEIVYYRDFYYSDVTEDDE
;
A
#
# COMPACT_ATOMS: atom_id res chain seq x y z
N MET A 1 -65.73 -14.72 33.22
CA MET A 1 -64.28 -14.92 33.40
C MET A 1 -63.48 -15.12 32.10
N ARG A 2 -64.12 -15.28 30.93
CA ARG A 2 -63.41 -15.54 29.63
C ARG A 2 -63.01 -14.26 28.86
N LYS A 3 -63.50 -13.08 29.27
CA LYS A 3 -63.16 -11.78 28.61
C LYS A 3 -62.01 -11.01 29.29
N LEU A 4 -61.55 -11.44 30.46
CA LEU A 4 -60.46 -10.80 31.21
C LEU A 4 -59.04 -11.29 30.75
N LEU A 5 -58.97 -12.43 30.04
CA LEU A 5 -57.72 -13.03 29.60
C LEU A 5 -57.14 -12.40 28.31
N TYR A 6 -57.95 -11.64 27.56
CA TYR A 6 -57.48 -10.97 26.32
C TYR A 6 -56.83 -9.60 26.54
N ILE A 7 -56.96 -9.01 27.74
CA ILE A 7 -56.38 -7.69 28.02
C ILE A 7 -54.94 -7.78 28.50
N ILE A 8 -54.49 -8.94 28.99
CA ILE A 8 -53.11 -9.14 29.50
C ILE A 8 -52.12 -9.42 28.38
N GLY A 9 -52.57 -9.74 27.14
CA GLY A 9 -51.70 -10.07 26.02
C GLY A 9 -51.13 -8.90 25.21
N ILE A 10 -51.50 -7.64 25.48
CA ILE A 10 -51.17 -6.49 24.64
C ILE A 10 -50.03 -5.56 25.22
N ILE A 11 -49.57 -5.83 26.44
CA ILE A 11 -48.63 -4.93 27.15
C ILE A 11 -47.13 -5.33 26.91
N GLY A 12 -46.83 -6.30 26.04
CA GLY A 12 -45.53 -6.96 25.94
C GLY A 12 -44.53 -6.43 24.91
N PHE A 13 -44.82 -5.40 24.10
CA PHE A 13 -43.90 -4.93 23.05
C PHE A 13 -43.64 -3.43 23.07
N VAL A 14 -43.21 -2.90 24.21
CA VAL A 14 -42.47 -1.65 24.19
C VAL A 14 -40.99 -2.00 24.01
N SER A 15 -40.58 -2.22 22.75
CA SER A 15 -39.16 -2.27 22.39
C SER A 15 -38.61 -0.85 22.56
N CYS A 16 -37.91 -0.60 23.64
CA CYS A 16 -37.03 0.56 23.74
C CYS A 16 -35.91 0.43 22.72
N THR A 17 -36.07 1.02 21.57
CA THR A 17 -34.94 1.34 20.71
C THR A 17 -34.16 2.47 21.42
N LYS A 18 -33.09 2.09 22.12
CA LYS A 18 -32.13 3.05 22.62
C LYS A 18 -31.30 3.47 21.41
N GLU A 19 -31.51 4.67 20.89
CA GLU A 19 -30.58 5.29 19.94
C GLU A 19 -29.23 5.39 20.67
N ILE A 20 -28.27 4.59 20.21
CA ILE A 20 -26.88 4.71 20.62
C ILE A 20 -26.35 5.89 19.79
N SER A 21 -26.35 7.09 20.35
CA SER A 21 -25.56 8.19 19.80
C SER A 21 -24.09 7.83 20.06
N ILE A 22 -23.43 7.32 19.02
CA ILE A 22 -21.97 7.19 19.04
C ILE A 22 -21.45 8.62 18.90
N ASP A 23 -20.95 9.18 19.98
CA ASP A 23 -20.21 10.44 19.94
C ASP A 23 -18.87 10.14 19.25
N TYR A 24 -18.84 10.36 17.95
CA TYR A 24 -17.60 10.40 17.20
C TYR A 24 -16.89 11.68 17.62
N HIS A 25 -16.06 11.59 18.66
CA HIS A 25 -15.15 12.67 19.02
C HIS A 25 -14.44 13.08 17.76
N GLY A 26 -14.73 14.29 17.24
CA GLY A 26 -14.17 14.78 15.99
C GLY A 26 -12.65 14.66 16.06
N HIS A 27 -12.09 13.72 15.29
CA HIS A 27 -10.65 13.67 15.16
C HIS A 27 -10.23 14.87 14.34
N ASP A 28 -9.28 15.64 14.86
CA ASP A 28 -8.68 16.75 14.15
C ASP A 28 -8.19 16.28 12.78
N THR A 29 -8.44 17.09 11.77
CA THR A 29 -7.91 16.82 10.42
C THR A 29 -6.39 16.79 10.46
N ARG A 30 -5.78 15.80 9.80
CA ARG A 30 -4.33 15.64 9.72
C ARG A 30 -3.87 15.74 8.28
N TYR A 31 -2.71 16.32 8.07
CA TYR A 31 -2.05 16.28 6.76
C TYR A 31 -1.62 14.85 6.44
N VAL A 32 -1.68 14.53 5.15
CA VAL A 32 -1.21 13.25 4.58
C VAL A 32 -0.21 13.59 3.50
N VAL A 33 0.99 13.05 3.60
CA VAL A 33 2.05 13.21 2.61
C VAL A 33 2.45 11.85 2.06
N GLU A 34 2.25 11.65 0.76
CA GLU A 34 2.67 10.45 0.04
C GLU A 34 3.72 10.88 -0.98
N GLY A 35 4.98 10.51 -0.76
CA GLY A 35 6.10 10.96 -1.60
C GLY A 35 6.89 9.80 -2.17
N SER A 36 7.33 9.94 -3.42
CA SER A 36 8.25 9.04 -4.06
C SER A 36 9.25 9.76 -4.93
N ILE A 37 10.47 9.24 -4.98
CA ILE A 37 11.46 9.53 -5.99
C ILE A 37 11.96 8.22 -6.58
N ASP A 38 11.95 8.13 -7.90
CA ASP A 38 12.42 6.98 -8.64
C ASP A 38 13.40 7.38 -9.76
N ASN A 39 13.71 6.45 -10.67
CA ASN A 39 14.63 6.70 -11.77
C ASN A 39 14.06 7.64 -12.87
N ASP A 40 12.76 7.92 -12.84
CA ASP A 40 12.05 8.71 -13.86
C ASP A 40 11.67 10.11 -13.37
N GLY A 41 11.60 10.32 -12.03
CA GLY A 41 11.26 11.61 -11.44
C GLY A 41 10.82 11.54 -9.99
N THR A 42 10.21 12.62 -9.54
CA THR A 42 9.67 12.78 -8.19
C THR A 42 8.18 13.09 -8.26
N GLU A 43 7.39 12.39 -7.45
CA GLU A 43 5.97 12.68 -7.24
C GLU A 43 5.68 12.74 -5.74
N VAL A 44 4.99 13.80 -5.33
CA VAL A 44 4.49 13.95 -3.97
C VAL A 44 3.02 14.34 -4.03
N ARG A 45 2.19 13.70 -3.23
CA ARG A 45 0.81 14.10 -3.00
C ARG A 45 0.67 14.63 -1.60
N VAL A 46 0.06 15.79 -1.47
CA VAL A 46 -0.27 16.43 -0.19
C VAL A 46 -1.78 16.56 -0.10
N SER A 47 -2.36 16.03 0.96
CA SER A 47 -3.79 16.10 1.22
C SER A 47 -4.05 16.21 2.72
N GLN A 48 -5.32 16.31 3.09
CA GLN A 48 -5.75 16.36 4.49
C GLN A 48 -6.87 15.35 4.71
N THR A 49 -6.86 14.65 5.85
CA THR A 49 -7.95 13.74 6.22
C THR A 49 -9.23 14.53 6.46
N ASN A 50 -10.37 13.90 6.21
CA ASN A 50 -11.66 14.48 6.59
C ASN A 50 -12.03 14.10 8.02
N ALA A 51 -12.82 14.97 8.67
CA ALA A 51 -13.56 14.58 9.84
C ALA A 51 -14.53 13.44 9.50
N MET A 52 -14.71 12.46 10.39
CA MET A 52 -15.55 11.27 10.15
C MET A 52 -17.02 11.59 9.80
N GLU A 53 -17.47 12.80 10.10
CA GLU A 53 -18.83 13.27 9.83
C GLU A 53 -19.07 13.67 8.36
N ASN A 54 -18.01 13.87 7.58
CA ASN A 54 -18.09 14.22 6.16
C ASN A 54 -17.66 13.03 5.30
N ASN A 55 -18.61 12.45 4.56
CA ASN A 55 -18.34 11.45 3.52
C ASN A 55 -17.54 12.00 2.31
N ALA A 56 -16.92 13.15 2.44
CA ALA A 56 -16.11 13.76 1.40
C ALA A 56 -14.72 13.09 1.36
N ILE A 57 -14.15 12.96 0.17
CA ILE A 57 -12.74 12.59 -0.04
C ILE A 57 -11.88 13.70 0.57
N GLY A 58 -10.73 13.35 1.21
CA GLY A 58 -9.82 14.32 1.81
C GLY A 58 -9.50 15.49 0.90
N SER A 59 -9.29 16.69 1.49
CA SER A 59 -9.01 17.91 0.73
C SER A 59 -7.60 17.84 0.12
N ASP A 60 -7.48 18.12 -1.16
CA ASP A 60 -6.20 18.28 -1.83
C ASP A 60 -5.54 19.60 -1.41
N ILE A 61 -4.22 19.61 -1.23
CA ILE A 61 -3.43 20.75 -0.79
C ILE A 61 -2.48 21.18 -1.92
N ASP A 62 -2.72 22.31 -2.53
CA ASP A 62 -1.94 22.84 -3.67
C ASP A 62 -0.98 23.98 -3.29
N ASN A 63 -1.01 24.45 -2.04
CA ASN A 63 -0.22 25.59 -1.54
C ASN A 63 0.98 25.18 -0.66
N ALA A 64 1.35 23.90 -0.65
CA ALA A 64 2.54 23.46 0.06
C ALA A 64 3.83 23.85 -0.69
N THR A 65 4.90 24.07 0.06
CA THR A 65 6.27 24.11 -0.48
C THR A 65 6.88 22.73 -0.32
N VAL A 66 7.18 22.07 -1.44
CA VAL A 66 7.74 20.72 -1.46
C VAL A 66 9.18 20.78 -1.96
N THR A 67 10.12 20.34 -1.13
CA THR A 67 11.56 20.34 -1.46
C THR A 67 12.13 18.94 -1.23
N ILE A 68 12.95 18.48 -2.19
CA ILE A 68 13.73 17.25 -2.06
C ILE A 68 15.22 17.59 -2.13
N THR A 69 16.00 16.93 -1.28
CA THR A 69 17.46 17.15 -1.19
C THR A 69 18.16 15.81 -1.07
N GLY A 70 19.15 15.56 -1.92
CA GLY A 70 20.06 14.41 -1.81
C GLY A 70 21.28 14.73 -0.93
N ASP A 71 21.84 13.74 -0.28
CA ASP A 71 23.08 13.85 0.50
C ASP A 71 24.32 14.08 -0.39
N ASP A 72 24.16 13.93 -1.70
CA ASP A 72 25.12 14.33 -2.74
C ASP A 72 25.14 15.85 -3.01
N GLY A 73 24.28 16.63 -2.32
CA GLY A 73 24.13 18.07 -2.47
C GLY A 73 23.15 18.50 -3.56
N THR A 74 22.51 17.56 -4.26
CA THR A 74 21.43 17.88 -5.21
C THR A 74 20.18 18.34 -4.49
N THR A 75 19.42 19.26 -5.07
CA THR A 75 18.15 19.74 -4.50
C THR A 75 17.20 20.17 -5.62
N ASP A 76 15.92 20.00 -5.39
CA ASP A 76 14.85 20.49 -6.26
C ASP A 76 13.65 20.96 -5.43
N THR A 77 12.97 22.01 -5.91
CA THR A 77 11.67 22.44 -5.38
C THR A 77 10.61 21.99 -6.33
N ILE A 78 9.77 21.06 -5.88
CA ILE A 78 8.82 20.35 -6.72
C ILE A 78 7.58 21.23 -6.94
N PRO A 79 7.23 21.62 -8.20
CA PRO A 79 6.09 22.45 -8.46
C PRO A 79 4.77 21.71 -8.27
N SER A 80 3.73 22.46 -7.83
CA SER A 80 2.36 21.95 -7.81
C SER A 80 1.84 21.75 -9.24
N ASN A 81 1.17 20.62 -9.44
CA ASN A 81 0.46 20.27 -10.68
C ASN A 81 -1.06 20.28 -10.50
N GLY A 82 -1.55 20.76 -9.34
CA GLY A 82 -2.96 20.75 -8.97
C GLY A 82 -3.43 19.43 -8.37
N TYR A 83 -4.58 19.47 -7.73
CA TYR A 83 -5.20 18.32 -7.06
C TYR A 83 -4.32 17.65 -6.00
N GLY A 84 -3.52 18.46 -5.28
CA GLY A 84 -2.59 18.00 -4.26
C GLY A 84 -1.33 17.31 -4.80
N TYR A 85 -1.13 17.26 -6.11
CA TYR A 85 0.05 16.64 -6.71
C TYR A 85 1.16 17.65 -7.01
N TYR A 86 2.39 17.23 -6.66
CA TYR A 86 3.64 17.93 -6.94
C TYR A 86 4.52 16.97 -7.73
N ARG A 87 4.99 17.37 -8.92
CA ARG A 87 5.76 16.50 -9.82
C ARG A 87 6.93 17.24 -10.45
N SER A 88 8.06 16.56 -10.53
CA SER A 88 9.22 17.04 -11.30
C SER A 88 9.93 15.88 -11.99
N LYS A 89 10.86 16.23 -12.89
CA LYS A 89 11.77 15.27 -13.56
C LYS A 89 13.05 15.05 -12.76
N PHE A 90 13.10 15.52 -11.51
CA PHE A 90 14.21 15.24 -10.63
C PHE A 90 14.22 13.75 -10.28
N ALA A 91 15.13 13.03 -10.93
CA ALA A 91 15.24 11.58 -10.84
C ALA A 91 16.23 11.16 -9.75
N GLY A 92 15.94 10.06 -9.08
CA GLY A 92 16.80 9.49 -8.05
C GLY A 92 17.98 8.69 -8.61
N VAL A 93 19.05 8.63 -7.80
CA VAL A 93 20.25 7.84 -8.06
C VAL A 93 20.43 6.83 -6.93
N ALA A 94 20.65 5.55 -7.27
CA ALA A 94 20.86 4.50 -6.28
C ALA A 94 22.08 4.80 -5.38
N GLY A 95 21.92 4.57 -4.08
CA GLY A 95 22.92 4.86 -3.05
C GLY A 95 22.77 6.23 -2.39
N THR A 96 22.00 7.16 -2.99
CA THR A 96 21.77 8.50 -2.44
C THR A 96 20.68 8.45 -1.36
N VAL A 97 20.89 9.18 -0.27
CA VAL A 97 19.88 9.43 0.77
C VAL A 97 19.14 10.71 0.42
N TYR A 98 17.84 10.58 0.16
CA TYR A 98 16.98 11.73 -0.12
C TYR A 98 16.22 12.14 1.12
N LYS A 99 16.14 13.45 1.36
CA LYS A 99 15.27 14.08 2.35
C LYS A 99 14.15 14.80 1.62
N LEU A 100 12.90 14.45 1.92
CA LEU A 100 11.72 15.19 1.55
C LEU A 100 11.35 16.14 2.69
N ASP A 101 11.12 17.42 2.37
CA ASP A 101 10.59 18.45 3.27
C ASP A 101 9.34 19.05 2.65
N VAL A 102 8.24 19.03 3.39
CA VAL A 102 6.95 19.60 2.99
C VAL A 102 6.55 20.63 4.02
N GLU A 103 6.44 21.89 3.58
CA GLU A 103 5.95 23.00 4.40
C GLU A 103 4.54 23.39 3.94
N VAL A 104 3.60 23.40 4.87
CA VAL A 104 2.23 23.89 4.63
C VAL A 104 1.68 24.53 5.89
N ASP A 105 1.09 25.73 5.76
CA ASP A 105 0.52 26.52 6.85
C ASP A 105 1.47 26.71 8.05
N GLY A 106 2.79 26.85 7.76
CA GLY A 106 3.84 27.03 8.77
C GLY A 106 4.22 25.74 9.53
N GLN A 107 3.69 24.58 9.12
CA GLN A 107 4.08 23.27 9.64
C GLN A 107 5.07 22.60 8.68
N HIS A 108 6.08 21.90 9.24
CA HIS A 108 7.07 21.15 8.48
C HIS A 108 6.95 19.66 8.72
N PHE A 109 6.92 18.92 7.62
CA PHE A 109 6.89 17.45 7.61
C PHE A 109 8.11 16.93 6.87
N THR A 110 8.96 16.18 7.54
CA THR A 110 10.18 15.68 6.94
C THR A 110 10.30 14.17 7.03
N SER A 111 10.81 13.58 5.97
CA SER A 111 11.18 12.17 5.93
C SER A 111 12.46 11.96 5.14
N THR A 112 13.15 10.87 5.39
CA THR A 112 14.35 10.47 4.64
C THR A 112 14.19 9.06 4.13
N SER A 113 14.70 8.80 2.92
CA SER A 113 14.74 7.47 2.33
C SER A 113 16.01 7.30 1.50
N THR A 114 16.59 6.10 1.57
CA THR A 114 17.79 5.75 0.80
C THR A 114 17.39 4.98 -0.44
N MET A 115 17.75 5.48 -1.62
CA MET A 115 17.43 4.81 -2.87
C MET A 115 18.27 3.54 -3.03
N GLN A 116 17.59 2.40 -3.06
CA GLN A 116 18.21 1.09 -3.17
C GLN A 116 18.59 0.75 -4.62
N SER A 117 19.49 -0.21 -4.80
CA SER A 117 19.85 -0.75 -6.10
C SER A 117 18.65 -1.38 -6.79
N ARG A 118 18.65 -1.37 -8.14
CA ARG A 118 17.53 -1.87 -8.94
C ARG A 118 17.30 -3.36 -8.70
N PRO A 119 16.06 -3.81 -8.43
CA PRO A 119 15.74 -5.22 -8.21
C PRO A 119 15.96 -6.04 -9.49
N LYS A 120 16.23 -7.33 -9.32
CA LYS A 120 16.40 -8.28 -10.43
C LYS A 120 15.37 -9.39 -10.31
N LYS A 121 14.46 -9.48 -11.28
CA LYS A 121 13.48 -10.54 -11.38
C LYS A 121 14.10 -11.77 -12.04
N ASN A 122 13.91 -12.94 -11.41
CA ASN A 122 14.21 -14.23 -12.03
C ASN A 122 13.02 -14.76 -12.82
N SER A 123 11.85 -14.89 -12.15
CA SER A 123 10.68 -15.46 -12.79
C SER A 123 9.37 -14.93 -12.15
N PHE A 124 8.29 -15.09 -12.90
CA PHE A 124 6.92 -15.00 -12.39
C PHE A 124 6.09 -16.06 -13.11
N ARG A 125 5.37 -16.88 -12.35
CA ARG A 125 4.52 -17.96 -12.89
C ARG A 125 3.23 -18.08 -12.12
N PHE A 126 2.22 -18.63 -12.74
CA PHE A 126 0.96 -18.98 -12.10
C PHE A 126 1.01 -20.43 -11.66
N VAL A 127 0.65 -20.68 -10.37
CA VAL A 127 0.72 -22.02 -9.80
C VAL A 127 -0.50 -22.32 -8.94
N TRP A 128 -1.05 -23.51 -9.10
CA TRP A 128 -2.01 -24.05 -8.15
C TRP A 128 -1.27 -24.66 -6.97
N LYS A 129 -1.64 -24.25 -5.76
CA LYS A 129 -1.14 -24.86 -4.53
C LYS A 129 -2.28 -25.30 -3.64
N LYS A 130 -2.13 -26.48 -3.06
CA LYS A 130 -3.05 -26.99 -2.06
C LYS A 130 -2.66 -26.44 -0.69
N MET A 131 -3.61 -25.79 -0.01
CA MET A 131 -3.47 -25.33 1.36
C MET A 131 -4.56 -26.01 2.21
N LEU A 132 -4.14 -26.91 3.10
CA LEU A 132 -5.04 -27.80 3.86
C LEU A 132 -5.94 -28.61 2.91
N THR A 133 -7.22 -28.32 2.86
CA THR A 133 -8.20 -29.01 2.01
C THR A 133 -8.56 -28.27 0.73
N GLU A 134 -8.16 -27.02 0.62
CA GLU A 134 -8.53 -26.13 -0.47
C GLU A 134 -7.37 -25.89 -1.43
N ARG A 135 -7.67 -25.57 -2.68
CA ARG A 135 -6.70 -25.25 -3.72
C ARG A 135 -6.82 -23.77 -4.08
N TYR A 136 -5.67 -23.08 -4.14
CA TYR A 136 -5.62 -21.66 -4.45
C TYR A 136 -4.68 -21.41 -5.61
N LEU A 137 -5.05 -20.45 -6.46
CA LEU A 137 -4.15 -19.91 -7.47
C LEU A 137 -3.23 -18.88 -6.84
N PHE A 138 -1.93 -19.05 -7.12
CA PHE A 138 -0.90 -18.10 -6.70
C PHE A 138 -0.14 -17.54 -7.91
N GLY A 139 0.29 -16.28 -7.78
CA GLY A 139 1.42 -15.74 -8.53
C GLY A 139 2.70 -15.99 -7.74
N ASP A 140 3.60 -16.81 -8.28
CA ASP A 140 4.91 -17.12 -7.69
C ASP A 140 5.96 -16.20 -8.32
N LEU A 141 6.30 -15.13 -7.59
CA LEU A 141 7.36 -14.19 -7.97
C LEU A 141 8.69 -14.60 -7.36
N ARG A 142 9.71 -14.68 -8.19
CA ARG A 142 11.09 -14.99 -7.78
C ARG A 142 12.01 -13.82 -8.11
N LEU A 143 12.79 -13.38 -7.10
CA LEU A 143 13.80 -12.34 -7.25
C LEU A 143 15.18 -12.90 -6.98
N GLN A 144 16.17 -12.35 -7.66
CA GLN A 144 17.56 -12.62 -7.36
C GLN A 144 17.95 -11.81 -6.11
N ASP A 145 18.49 -12.50 -5.13
CA ASP A 145 19.10 -11.90 -3.96
C ASP A 145 20.38 -11.12 -4.32
N ILE A 146 20.66 -10.02 -3.59
CA ILE A 146 21.92 -9.27 -3.67
C ILE A 146 22.78 -9.68 -2.47
N PRO A 147 23.83 -10.48 -2.68
CA PRO A 147 24.61 -11.04 -1.58
C PRO A 147 25.24 -9.96 -0.68
N ASN A 148 25.21 -10.20 0.63
CA ASN A 148 25.79 -9.37 1.68
C ASN A 148 25.14 -7.99 1.87
N GLU A 149 23.98 -7.75 1.29
CA GLU A 149 23.15 -6.56 1.51
C GLU A 149 21.86 -6.98 2.20
N SER A 150 21.27 -6.06 2.97
CA SER A 150 19.89 -6.20 3.44
C SER A 150 18.98 -5.44 2.48
N ASN A 151 18.05 -6.13 1.88
CA ASN A 151 17.17 -5.56 0.87
C ASN A 151 15.71 -5.65 1.31
N TRP A 152 14.93 -4.66 0.93
CA TRP A 152 13.49 -4.58 1.17
C TRP A 152 12.79 -4.29 -0.14
N TYR A 153 11.64 -4.92 -0.34
CA TYR A 153 10.89 -4.80 -1.58
C TYR A 153 9.42 -4.48 -1.29
N PHE A 154 8.86 -3.60 -2.12
CA PHE A 154 7.42 -3.40 -2.24
C PHE A 154 6.99 -3.84 -3.63
N MET A 155 6.07 -4.79 -3.68
CA MET A 155 5.58 -5.37 -4.92
C MET A 155 4.09 -5.10 -5.04
N HIS A 156 3.68 -4.65 -6.22
CA HIS A 156 2.29 -4.35 -6.52
C HIS A 156 1.89 -4.97 -7.85
N ILE A 157 0.82 -5.74 -7.85
CA ILE A 157 0.20 -6.30 -9.05
C ILE A 157 -1.08 -5.52 -9.33
N TYR A 158 -1.17 -4.98 -10.53
CA TYR A 158 -2.37 -4.36 -11.08
C TYR A 158 -3.01 -5.34 -12.06
N ARG A 159 -4.33 -5.43 -12.05
CA ARG A 159 -5.14 -6.18 -13.01
C ARG A 159 -5.90 -5.20 -13.89
N ASN A 160 -5.67 -5.22 -15.19
CA ASN A 160 -6.34 -4.32 -16.15
C ASN A 160 -6.25 -2.84 -15.72
N GLY A 161 -5.09 -2.43 -15.21
CA GLY A 161 -4.82 -1.06 -14.73
C GLY A 161 -5.30 -0.74 -13.31
N VAL A 162 -6.02 -1.63 -12.63
CA VAL A 162 -6.52 -1.44 -11.26
C VAL A 162 -5.68 -2.23 -10.26
N GLY A 163 -5.35 -1.62 -9.11
CA GLY A 163 -4.62 -2.31 -8.03
C GLY A 163 -5.33 -3.60 -7.61
N TYR A 164 -4.58 -4.70 -7.57
CA TYR A 164 -5.14 -6.03 -7.34
C TYR A 164 -4.54 -6.73 -6.13
N ARG A 165 -3.23 -6.89 -6.07
CA ARG A 165 -2.52 -7.48 -4.93
C ARG A 165 -1.24 -6.71 -4.66
N TRP A 166 -0.85 -6.63 -3.39
CA TRP A 166 0.43 -6.06 -3.02
C TRP A 166 1.03 -6.80 -1.84
N ALA A 167 2.35 -6.73 -1.71
CA ALA A 167 3.09 -7.28 -0.60
C ALA A 167 4.38 -6.51 -0.36
N VAL A 168 4.87 -6.55 0.86
CA VAL A 168 6.24 -6.17 1.19
C VAL A 168 7.03 -7.38 1.63
N MET A 169 8.29 -7.42 1.27
CA MET A 169 9.22 -8.49 1.59
C MET A 169 10.54 -7.91 2.03
N LYS A 170 11.19 -8.54 3.00
CA LYS A 170 12.59 -8.29 3.34
C LYS A 170 13.42 -9.53 3.05
N ASP A 171 14.66 -9.31 2.70
CA ASP A 171 15.65 -10.36 2.59
C ASP A 171 15.97 -10.94 3.99
N ASP A 172 15.99 -12.25 4.10
CA ASP A 172 16.20 -12.99 5.35
C ASP A 172 17.68 -13.31 5.63
N LYS A 173 18.63 -12.52 5.11
CA LYS A 173 20.07 -12.72 5.34
C LYS A 173 20.61 -14.10 4.96
N ASN A 174 19.94 -14.84 4.11
CA ASN A 174 20.45 -16.08 3.54
C ASN A 174 21.20 -15.74 2.24
N PRO A 175 22.51 -15.50 2.30
CA PRO A 175 23.26 -15.08 1.12
C PRO A 175 23.10 -16.14 0.01
N ASN A 176 22.87 -15.68 -1.20
CA ASN A 176 22.76 -16.45 -2.43
C ASN A 176 21.49 -17.33 -2.57
N LYS A 177 20.43 -17.04 -1.84
CA LYS A 177 19.14 -17.71 -2.08
C LYS A 177 18.22 -16.84 -2.90
N GLU A 178 17.48 -17.47 -3.79
CA GLU A 178 16.38 -16.85 -4.50
C GLU A 178 15.30 -16.44 -3.51
N LEU A 179 14.85 -15.20 -3.60
CA LEU A 179 13.75 -14.67 -2.79
C LEU A 179 12.42 -15.02 -3.46
N GLN A 180 11.46 -15.49 -2.69
CA GLN A 180 10.15 -15.87 -3.18
C GLN A 180 9.03 -15.07 -2.51
N GLN A 181 8.13 -14.52 -3.32
CA GLN A 181 6.87 -13.97 -2.86
C GLN A 181 5.71 -14.67 -3.56
N LEU A 182 4.82 -15.26 -2.77
CA LEU A 182 3.57 -15.82 -3.24
C LEU A 182 2.43 -14.81 -3.07
N PHE A 183 1.71 -14.52 -4.15
CA PHE A 183 0.50 -13.72 -4.14
C PHE A 183 -0.71 -14.63 -4.27
N SER A 184 -1.53 -14.74 -3.24
CA SER A 184 -2.78 -15.48 -3.35
C SER A 184 -3.77 -14.67 -4.18
N PHE A 185 -4.27 -15.26 -5.26
CA PHE A 185 -5.25 -14.63 -6.13
C PHE A 185 -6.66 -15.03 -5.75
N PHE A 186 -7.02 -16.29 -5.94
CA PHE A 186 -8.36 -16.79 -5.63
C PHE A 186 -8.35 -18.30 -5.34
N ARG A 187 -9.42 -18.78 -4.69
CA ARG A 187 -9.65 -20.17 -4.40
C ARG A 187 -10.28 -20.88 -5.60
N ASP A 188 -9.93 -22.14 -5.82
CA ASP A 188 -10.58 -22.97 -6.84
C ASP A 188 -12.10 -23.08 -6.59
N GLY A 189 -12.87 -22.87 -7.65
CA GLY A 189 -14.33 -22.81 -7.59
C GLY A 189 -14.94 -21.50 -7.08
N GLN A 190 -14.13 -20.46 -6.76
CA GLN A 190 -14.59 -19.09 -6.49
C GLN A 190 -15.26 -18.50 -7.74
N LYS A 191 -16.30 -17.66 -7.58
CA LYS A 191 -17.11 -17.13 -8.69
C LYS A 191 -17.42 -15.63 -8.59
N ASP A 192 -16.59 -14.88 -7.89
CA ASP A 192 -16.74 -13.43 -7.79
C ASP A 192 -15.85 -12.68 -8.80
N ASN A 193 -15.91 -11.36 -8.77
CA ASN A 193 -15.16 -10.49 -9.68
C ASN A 193 -13.64 -10.47 -9.40
N ASP A 194 -13.19 -11.08 -8.31
CA ASP A 194 -11.79 -11.16 -7.95
C ASP A 194 -11.03 -12.28 -8.69
N VAL A 195 -11.79 -13.21 -9.29
CA VAL A 195 -11.26 -14.32 -10.08
C VAL A 195 -10.68 -13.82 -11.41
N LEU A 196 -9.40 -14.14 -11.68
CA LEU A 196 -8.75 -13.82 -12.95
C LEU A 196 -9.43 -14.56 -14.10
N GLN A 197 -9.50 -13.89 -15.24
CA GLN A 197 -10.04 -14.41 -16.49
C GLN A 197 -8.96 -14.50 -17.55
N ASP A 198 -9.10 -15.45 -18.51
CA ASP A 198 -8.18 -15.53 -19.64
C ASP A 198 -8.11 -14.18 -20.38
N GLY A 199 -6.90 -13.66 -20.56
CA GLY A 199 -6.64 -12.38 -21.19
C GLY A 199 -6.57 -11.19 -20.22
N ASP A 200 -6.73 -11.39 -18.90
CA ASP A 200 -6.46 -10.31 -17.94
C ASP A 200 -4.98 -9.90 -17.99
N GLU A 201 -4.73 -8.61 -18.21
CA GLU A 201 -3.39 -8.03 -18.14
C GLU A 201 -2.96 -7.82 -16.69
N LEU A 202 -1.84 -8.41 -16.29
CA LEU A 202 -1.20 -8.13 -15.01
C LEU A 202 0.04 -7.26 -15.22
N LYS A 203 0.00 -6.03 -14.70
CA LYS A 203 1.18 -5.18 -14.55
C LYS A 203 1.78 -5.45 -13.18
N ILE A 204 3.03 -5.93 -13.15
CA ILE A 204 3.75 -6.27 -11.94
C ILE A 204 4.86 -5.25 -11.74
N VAL A 205 4.78 -4.51 -10.65
CA VAL A 205 5.75 -3.47 -10.25
C VAL A 205 6.51 -3.98 -9.05
N ILE A 206 7.84 -3.95 -9.12
CA ILE A 206 8.72 -4.35 -8.02
C ILE A 206 9.63 -3.17 -7.72
N ARG A 207 9.54 -2.64 -6.50
CA ARG A 207 10.34 -1.54 -5.99
C ARG A 207 11.32 -2.05 -4.95
N ALA A 208 12.59 -1.72 -5.12
CA ALA A 208 13.59 -1.85 -4.06
C ALA A 208 13.51 -0.59 -3.18
N ILE A 209 12.97 -0.74 -1.99
CA ILE A 209 12.71 0.32 -1.01
C ILE A 209 13.69 0.24 0.15
N ASP A 210 13.78 1.27 0.97
CA ASP A 210 14.56 1.21 2.20
C ASP A 210 13.77 0.61 3.38
N GLN A 211 14.46 0.40 4.50
CA GLN A 211 13.86 -0.17 5.69
C GLN A 211 12.70 0.69 6.24
N ARG A 212 12.81 2.03 6.21
CA ARG A 212 11.78 2.93 6.77
C ARG A 212 10.47 2.86 5.98
N ALA A 213 10.57 2.82 4.65
CA ALA A 213 9.40 2.61 3.77
C ALA A 213 8.82 1.21 3.97
N TYR A 214 9.67 0.18 4.12
CA TYR A 214 9.22 -1.17 4.44
C TYR A 214 8.48 -1.23 5.77
N ASP A 215 9.02 -0.67 6.85
CA ASP A 215 8.41 -0.71 8.19
C ASP A 215 7.02 -0.05 8.18
N TYR A 216 6.88 1.10 7.49
CA TYR A 216 5.58 1.74 7.30
C TYR A 216 4.59 0.83 6.55
N LEU A 217 4.97 0.36 5.37
CA LEU A 217 4.10 -0.48 4.52
C LEU A 217 3.77 -1.82 5.18
N TYR A 218 4.72 -2.43 5.89
CA TYR A 218 4.48 -3.64 6.65
C TYR A 218 3.48 -3.40 7.79
N SER A 219 3.59 -2.28 8.51
CA SER A 219 2.63 -1.91 9.54
C SER A 219 1.23 -1.67 8.97
N MET A 220 1.13 -1.06 7.78
CA MET A 220 -0.13 -0.92 7.04
C MET A 220 -0.75 -2.29 6.71
N GLN A 221 0.06 -3.25 6.27
CA GLN A 221 -0.41 -4.62 5.97
C GLN A 221 -0.95 -5.33 7.22
N GLN A 222 -0.42 -5.01 8.41
CA GLN A 222 -0.87 -5.60 9.68
C GLN A 222 -2.10 -4.90 10.30
N MET A 223 -2.49 -3.71 9.86
CA MET A 223 -3.59 -2.93 10.46
C MET A 223 -4.90 -3.70 10.57
N SER A 224 -5.25 -4.50 9.56
CA SER A 224 -6.48 -5.30 9.55
C SER A 224 -6.52 -6.37 10.65
N SER A 225 -5.36 -6.82 11.14
CA SER A 225 -5.23 -7.87 12.15
C SER A 225 -4.95 -7.34 13.55
N THR A 226 -4.30 -6.17 13.68
CA THR A 226 -3.81 -5.64 14.97
C THR A 226 -4.56 -4.41 15.45
N ALA A 227 -5.36 -3.75 14.60
CA ALA A 227 -6.06 -2.49 14.87
C ALA A 227 -5.10 -1.38 15.42
N THR A 228 -3.83 -1.40 15.02
CA THR A 228 -2.82 -0.40 15.38
C THR A 228 -2.61 0.59 14.24
N ASN A 229 -2.25 1.83 14.57
CA ASN A 229 -1.88 2.81 13.54
C ASN A 229 -0.57 2.41 12.86
N PRO A 230 -0.35 2.82 11.59
CA PRO A 230 0.93 2.64 10.93
C PRO A 230 2.07 3.29 11.69
N ILE A 231 3.28 2.76 11.53
CA ILE A 231 4.50 3.36 12.07
C ILE A 231 4.73 4.71 11.37
N ASP A 232 5.02 5.76 12.15
CA ASP A 232 5.30 7.08 11.57
C ASP A 232 6.55 7.06 10.69
N ASN A 233 6.41 7.51 9.45
CA ASN A 233 7.52 7.67 8.51
C ASN A 233 8.01 9.12 8.44
N PHE A 234 7.15 10.08 8.76
CA PHE A 234 7.47 11.51 8.81
C PHE A 234 7.67 12.00 10.25
N THR A 235 8.51 13.02 10.40
CA THR A 235 8.47 13.92 11.57
C THR A 235 7.43 15.01 11.34
N GLY A 236 6.96 15.68 12.40
CA GLY A 236 5.95 16.75 12.29
C GLY A 236 4.51 16.29 12.43
N GLY A 237 4.25 14.97 12.44
CA GLY A 237 2.94 14.40 12.81
C GLY A 237 1.93 14.28 11.67
N CYS A 238 2.33 14.40 10.41
CA CYS A 238 1.47 14.01 9.28
C CYS A 238 1.37 12.49 9.14
N LEU A 239 0.41 12.04 8.38
CA LEU A 239 0.27 10.65 7.93
C LEU A 239 1.00 10.46 6.59
N GLY A 240 1.20 9.20 6.20
CA GLY A 240 1.80 8.84 4.92
C GLY A 240 3.25 8.42 5.01
N TYR A 241 3.92 8.29 3.85
CA TYR A 241 5.30 7.84 3.78
C TYR A 241 6.03 8.44 2.58
N PHE A 242 7.35 8.45 2.67
CA PHE A 242 8.27 8.80 1.59
C PHE A 242 9.16 7.60 1.25
N SER A 243 9.34 7.34 -0.05
CA SER A 243 10.19 6.27 -0.56
C SER A 243 11.04 6.73 -1.72
N ALA A 244 12.36 6.69 -1.54
CA ALA A 244 13.32 6.71 -2.65
C ALA A 244 13.55 5.27 -3.10
N HIS A 245 13.23 4.94 -4.35
CA HIS A 245 13.29 3.55 -4.81
C HIS A 245 13.66 3.41 -6.27
N SER A 246 14.36 2.33 -6.58
CA SER A 246 14.50 1.84 -7.95
C SER A 246 13.39 0.84 -8.24
N GLU A 247 12.82 0.87 -9.45
CA GLU A 247 11.77 -0.07 -9.80
C GLU A 247 12.03 -0.81 -11.12
N ILE A 248 11.40 -1.96 -11.23
CA ILE A 248 11.20 -2.67 -12.50
C ILE A 248 9.71 -2.95 -12.69
N VAL A 249 9.28 -2.82 -13.93
CA VAL A 249 7.90 -3.08 -14.34
C VAL A 249 7.92 -4.12 -15.45
N TYR A 250 7.01 -5.06 -15.37
CA TYR A 250 6.77 -5.99 -16.48
C TYR A 250 5.30 -6.38 -16.54
N TYR A 251 4.88 -6.88 -17.69
CA TYR A 251 3.50 -7.26 -17.97
C TYR A 251 3.42 -8.75 -18.22
N ARG A 252 2.34 -9.35 -17.80
CA ARG A 252 2.01 -10.76 -18.02
C ARG A 252 0.52 -10.92 -18.16
N ASP A 253 0.07 -11.43 -19.32
CA ASP A 253 -1.32 -11.82 -19.46
C ASP A 253 -1.57 -13.13 -18.71
N PHE A 254 -2.74 -13.23 -18.13
CA PHE A 254 -3.18 -14.44 -17.47
C PHE A 254 -3.92 -15.34 -18.44
N TYR A 255 -3.54 -16.61 -18.49
CA TYR A 255 -4.29 -17.67 -19.16
C TYR A 255 -4.30 -18.92 -18.26
N TYR A 256 -5.46 -19.58 -18.14
CA TYR A 256 -5.55 -20.84 -17.38
C TYR A 256 -4.63 -21.92 -17.94
N SER A 257 -4.34 -21.91 -19.24
CA SER A 257 -3.38 -22.82 -19.87
C SER A 257 -1.94 -22.68 -19.40
N ASP A 258 -1.58 -21.53 -18.84
CA ASP A 258 -0.23 -21.23 -18.33
C ASP A 258 -0.04 -21.63 -16.88
N VAL A 259 -1.11 -22.05 -16.20
CA VAL A 259 -1.07 -22.41 -14.78
C VAL A 259 -0.51 -23.82 -14.64
N THR A 260 0.49 -23.94 -13.76
CA THR A 260 1.09 -25.22 -13.43
C THR A 260 0.61 -25.71 -12.05
N GLU A 261 0.64 -27.03 -11.84
CA GLU A 261 0.47 -27.59 -10.50
C GLU A 261 1.81 -27.47 -9.75
N ASP A 262 1.73 -27.16 -8.47
CA ASP A 262 2.87 -27.23 -7.56
C ASP A 262 2.63 -28.38 -6.62
N ASP A 263 3.31 -29.49 -6.88
CA ASP A 263 3.16 -30.76 -6.16
C ASP A 263 4.06 -30.83 -4.90
N GLU A 264 4.67 -29.69 -4.46
CA GLU A 264 5.50 -29.63 -3.26
C GLU A 264 4.75 -29.26 -1.99
#